data_323f20486411a2eda2c18045a422a4b4
#
_entry.id   323f20486411a2eda2c18045a422a4b4
#
_cell.length_a   1.000
_cell.length_b   1.000
_cell.length_c   1.000
_cell.angle_alpha   90.00
_cell.angle_beta   90.00
_cell.angle_gamma   90.00
#
_symmetry.space_group_name_H-M   'P 1'
#
loop_
_entity.id
_entity.type
_entity.pdbx_description
1 polymer ?
#
loop_
_entity_poly.entity_id
_entity_poly.type
_entity_poly.pdbx_seq_one_letter_code
_entity_poly.pdbx_strand_id
1 'polypeptide(L)'
;ENQLAIDMDMPLRVIGYDGSSYRDEMNQDEIVIDEGTGKKHKIRHKRYPVVTIVLYFGKTPWKKPLSLYDVLEISDDLKPFVSDYKINLIDVPRLTEEQVEKFTSDFQIIADYFVQLSKNNDYVPKDKTIRHTDSFLKLMSVLTQDNKYVEMGRELSHDKEGINMCEVLDKVEARGKAIGEARGKAIGAFNNT
;
A
#
# COMPACT_ATOMS: atom_id res chain seq x y z
N GLU A 1 3.46 4.49 1.76
CA GLU A 1 2.51 4.32 2.88
C GLU A 1 1.19 3.78 2.36
N ASN A 2 0.69 2.66 2.92
CA ASN A 2 -0.59 2.05 2.55
C ASN A 2 -1.64 2.36 3.62
N GLN A 3 -2.83 2.82 3.22
CA GLN A 3 -3.91 3.20 4.12
C GLN A 3 -5.24 2.54 3.73
N LEU A 4 -5.97 2.00 4.70
CA LEU A 4 -7.33 1.47 4.55
C LEU A 4 -8.40 2.45 5.07
N ALA A 5 -7.99 3.38 5.92
CA ALA A 5 -8.82 4.45 6.47
C ALA A 5 -8.15 5.80 6.25
N ILE A 6 -8.95 6.86 6.24
CA ILE A 6 -8.45 8.24 6.16
C ILE A 6 -7.75 8.58 7.48
N ASP A 7 -6.49 8.97 7.38
CA ASP A 7 -5.69 9.43 8.51
C ASP A 7 -5.61 10.97 8.46
N MET A 8 -6.18 11.61 9.47
CA MET A 8 -6.22 13.07 9.55
C MET A 8 -4.85 13.70 9.79
N ASP A 9 -3.89 12.93 10.33
CA ASP A 9 -2.51 13.37 10.59
C ASP A 9 -1.53 12.96 9.48
N MET A 10 -2.02 12.44 8.35
CA MET A 10 -1.17 11.94 7.26
C MET A 10 -0.14 12.97 6.76
N PRO A 11 -0.45 14.27 6.57
CA PRO A 11 0.57 15.24 6.18
C PRO A 11 1.70 15.39 7.19
N LEU A 12 1.40 15.32 8.50
CA LEU A 12 2.42 15.36 9.56
C LEU A 12 3.29 14.10 9.56
N ARG A 13 2.70 12.94 9.28
CA ARG A 13 3.44 11.68 9.17
C ARG A 13 4.38 11.69 7.98
N VAL A 14 3.90 12.13 6.81
CA VAL A 14 4.69 12.17 5.58
C VAL A 14 5.89 13.10 5.72
N ILE A 15 5.71 14.33 6.25
CA ILE A 15 6.85 15.24 6.51
C ILE A 15 7.86 14.64 7.50
N GLY A 16 7.37 13.86 8.47
CA GLY A 16 8.23 13.14 9.42
C GLY A 16 9.07 12.06 8.72
N TYR A 17 8.50 11.29 7.81
CA TYR A 17 9.21 10.26 7.03
C TYR A 17 10.25 10.89 6.11
N ASP A 18 9.85 11.91 5.36
CA ASP A 18 10.74 12.60 4.42
C ASP A 18 11.88 13.29 5.16
N GLY A 19 11.59 13.93 6.29
CA GLY A 19 12.60 14.56 7.15
C GLY A 19 13.58 13.55 7.75
N SER A 20 13.12 12.36 8.13
CA SER A 20 13.99 11.27 8.59
C SER A 20 14.91 10.77 7.47
N SER A 21 14.35 10.54 6.29
CA SER A 21 15.12 10.10 5.11
C SER A 21 16.20 11.12 4.72
N TYR A 22 15.88 12.42 4.71
CA TYR A 22 16.88 13.46 4.46
C TYR A 22 17.97 13.54 5.54
N ARG A 23 17.60 13.28 6.81
CA ARG A 23 18.58 13.21 7.91
C ARG A 23 19.54 12.04 7.71
N ASP A 24 19.03 10.88 7.28
CA ASP A 24 19.86 9.71 7.02
C ASP A 24 20.82 9.95 5.85
N GLU A 25 20.38 10.62 4.79
CA GLU A 25 21.28 11.05 3.72
C GLU A 25 22.36 12.03 4.20
N MET A 26 22.03 12.95 5.13
CA MET A 26 23.03 13.87 5.70
C MET A 26 24.10 13.13 6.51
N ASN A 27 23.75 12.04 7.16
CA ASN A 27 24.67 11.22 7.95
C ASN A 27 25.63 10.37 7.10
N GLN A 28 25.40 10.26 5.79
CA GLN A 28 26.28 9.56 4.86
C GLN A 28 27.49 10.42 4.42
N ASP A 29 27.55 11.71 4.82
CA ASP A 29 28.70 12.56 4.53
C ASP A 29 29.96 12.02 5.22
N GLU A 30 31.06 11.92 4.48
CA GLU A 30 32.33 11.40 4.95
C GLU A 30 33.22 12.53 5.51
N ILE A 31 33.97 12.20 6.57
CA ILE A 31 35.03 13.08 7.09
C ILE A 31 36.38 12.47 6.68
N VAL A 32 37.08 13.16 5.79
CA VAL A 32 38.41 12.76 5.35
C VAL A 32 39.44 13.65 6.05
N ILE A 33 40.50 13.04 6.56
CA ILE A 33 41.64 13.75 7.17
C ILE A 33 42.74 13.83 6.13
N ASP A 34 43.16 15.06 5.80
CA ASP A 34 44.33 15.30 4.96
C ASP A 34 45.56 14.83 5.70
N GLU A 35 46.26 13.83 5.16
CA GLU A 35 47.42 13.21 5.80
C GLU A 35 48.61 14.17 5.96
N GLY A 36 48.74 15.18 5.08
CA GLY A 36 49.87 16.16 5.11
C GLY A 36 49.64 17.31 6.09
N THR A 37 48.40 17.71 6.31
CA THR A 37 48.03 18.89 7.12
C THR A 37 47.28 18.56 8.40
N GLY A 38 46.78 17.33 8.55
CA GLY A 38 45.90 16.90 9.64
C GLY A 38 44.53 17.59 9.63
N LYS A 39 44.17 18.34 8.60
CA LYS A 39 42.92 19.07 8.49
C LYS A 39 41.79 18.10 8.12
N LYS A 40 40.64 18.26 8.80
CA LYS A 40 39.40 17.52 8.49
C LYS A 40 38.63 18.21 7.38
N HIS A 41 38.29 17.46 6.34
CA HIS A 41 37.42 17.91 5.25
C HIS A 41 36.17 17.07 5.24
N LYS A 42 34.99 17.73 5.12
CA LYS A 42 33.74 17.05 4.96
C LYS A 42 33.40 16.88 3.47
N ILE A 43 33.36 15.64 3.00
CA ILE A 43 32.88 15.30 1.65
C ILE A 43 31.38 15.17 1.71
N ARG A 44 30.66 16.06 1.03
CA ARG A 44 29.20 16.00 0.91
C ARG A 44 28.82 15.15 -0.27
N HIS A 45 28.01 14.12 -0.01
CA HIS A 45 27.38 13.34 -1.06
C HIS A 45 26.24 14.11 -1.74
N LYS A 46 25.94 13.75 -3.00
CA LYS A 46 24.80 14.31 -3.73
C LYS A 46 23.50 13.94 -3.00
N ARG A 47 22.60 14.90 -2.84
CA ARG A 47 21.27 14.68 -2.23
C ARG A 47 20.25 14.37 -3.30
N TYR A 48 19.35 13.46 -3.01
CA TYR A 48 18.25 13.08 -3.88
C TYR A 48 16.91 13.47 -3.25
N PRO A 49 15.91 13.80 -4.08
CA PRO A 49 14.58 14.11 -3.54
C PRO A 49 13.93 12.85 -2.96
N VAL A 50 13.35 12.97 -1.78
CA VAL A 50 12.48 11.96 -1.19
C VAL A 50 11.07 12.19 -1.72
N VAL A 51 10.41 11.13 -2.19
CA VAL A 51 9.03 11.18 -2.67
C VAL A 51 8.23 10.11 -1.95
N THR A 52 7.44 10.52 -0.96
CA THR A 52 6.51 9.63 -0.27
C THR A 52 5.18 9.61 -1.01
N ILE A 53 4.70 8.41 -1.36
CA ILE A 53 3.39 8.18 -1.98
C ILE A 53 2.49 7.53 -0.94
N VAL A 54 1.28 8.06 -0.77
CA VAL A 54 0.21 7.49 0.05
C VAL A 54 -0.73 6.73 -0.88
N LEU A 55 -0.78 5.40 -0.74
CA LEU A 55 -1.73 4.53 -1.44
C LEU A 55 -2.94 4.30 -0.52
N TYR A 56 -4.10 4.76 -0.93
CA TYR A 56 -5.32 4.61 -0.17
C TYR A 56 -6.27 3.62 -0.83
N PHE A 57 -6.79 2.67 -0.04
CA PHE A 57 -7.65 1.57 -0.49
C PHE A 57 -9.04 1.59 0.18
N GLY A 58 -9.36 2.65 0.91
CA GLY A 58 -10.60 2.72 1.67
C GLY A 58 -11.85 2.92 0.81
N LYS A 59 -13.00 2.60 1.38
CA LYS A 59 -14.31 2.68 0.71
C LYS A 59 -14.76 4.13 0.47
N THR A 60 -14.49 5.02 1.42
CA THR A 60 -14.87 6.45 1.35
C THR A 60 -13.82 7.23 0.58
N PRO A 61 -14.18 8.11 -0.38
CA PRO A 61 -13.20 8.94 -1.08
C PRO A 61 -12.39 9.80 -0.12
N TRP A 62 -11.06 9.81 -0.29
CA TRP A 62 -10.19 10.66 0.51
C TRP A 62 -10.12 12.06 -0.09
N LYS A 63 -10.85 13.00 0.48
CA LYS A 63 -10.88 14.39 0.03
C LYS A 63 -9.88 15.28 0.77
N LYS A 64 -9.73 15.06 2.09
CA LYS A 64 -8.85 15.80 3.00
C LYS A 64 -8.46 14.91 4.19
N PRO A 65 -7.30 15.15 4.84
CA PRO A 65 -6.33 16.21 4.53
C PRO A 65 -5.43 15.86 3.34
N LEU A 66 -4.97 16.87 2.58
CA LEU A 66 -4.02 16.72 1.47
C LEU A 66 -2.72 17.49 1.71
N SER A 67 -2.69 18.37 2.71
CA SER A 67 -1.50 19.15 3.04
C SER A 67 -1.47 19.55 4.51
N LEU A 68 -0.35 20.12 4.96
CA LEU A 68 -0.23 20.64 6.33
C LEU A 68 -1.27 21.71 6.64
N TYR A 69 -1.65 22.53 5.67
CA TYR A 69 -2.66 23.57 5.88
C TYR A 69 -4.06 23.01 6.15
N ASP A 70 -4.34 21.77 5.78
CA ASP A 70 -5.59 21.10 6.11
C ASP A 70 -5.64 20.59 7.56
N VAL A 71 -4.48 20.52 8.24
CA VAL A 71 -4.32 19.89 9.56
C VAL A 71 -3.99 20.92 10.64
N LEU A 72 -3.16 21.92 10.28
CA LEU A 72 -2.66 22.89 11.24
C LEU A 72 -3.64 24.06 11.41
N GLU A 73 -3.80 24.51 12.65
CA GLU A 73 -4.45 25.77 12.96
C GLU A 73 -3.42 26.90 12.81
N ILE A 74 -3.53 27.66 11.71
CA ILE A 74 -2.54 28.69 11.34
C ILE A 74 -3.26 30.03 11.24
N SER A 75 -2.81 31.00 12.04
CA SER A 75 -3.26 32.38 11.92
C SER A 75 -2.70 33.04 10.65
N ASP A 76 -3.40 34.06 10.12
CA ASP A 76 -3.04 34.69 8.83
C ASP A 76 -1.65 35.35 8.87
N ASP A 77 -1.21 35.87 10.01
CA ASP A 77 0.12 36.43 10.22
C ASP A 77 1.24 35.40 10.26
N LEU A 78 0.97 34.16 10.65
CA LEU A 78 1.93 33.07 10.64
C LEU A 78 2.00 32.33 9.29
N LYS A 79 0.96 32.40 8.49
CA LYS A 79 0.84 31.69 7.22
C LYS A 79 2.02 31.93 6.25
N PRO A 80 2.58 33.16 6.13
CA PRO A 80 3.75 33.41 5.27
C PRO A 80 5.03 32.68 5.70
N PHE A 81 5.11 32.24 6.95
CA PHE A 81 6.30 31.58 7.54
C PHE A 81 6.17 30.06 7.62
N VAL A 82 4.99 29.51 7.35
CA VAL A 82 4.72 28.07 7.38
C VAL A 82 4.67 27.53 5.96
N SER A 83 5.58 26.62 5.62
CA SER A 83 5.52 25.95 4.31
C SER A 83 4.41 24.91 4.30
N ASP A 84 3.56 24.96 3.27
CA ASP A 84 2.53 23.95 3.04
C ASP A 84 3.17 22.68 2.45
N TYR A 85 3.13 21.59 3.20
CA TYR A 85 3.66 20.31 2.76
C TYR A 85 2.56 19.41 2.25
N LYS A 86 2.53 19.15 0.94
CA LYS A 86 1.49 18.35 0.30
C LYS A 86 1.85 16.88 0.25
N ILE A 87 0.86 16.01 0.44
CA ILE A 87 1.01 14.57 0.25
C ILE A 87 0.76 14.17 -1.21
N ASN A 88 1.45 13.13 -1.69
CA ASN A 88 1.16 12.51 -2.98
C ASN A 88 0.17 11.37 -2.76
N LEU A 89 -1.12 11.67 -2.83
CA LEU A 89 -2.18 10.69 -2.61
C LEU A 89 -2.57 10.00 -3.92
N ILE A 90 -2.65 8.67 -3.88
CA ILE A 90 -3.28 7.84 -4.90
C ILE A 90 -4.47 7.13 -4.26
N ASP A 91 -5.67 7.59 -4.57
CA ASP A 91 -6.93 6.96 -4.13
C ASP A 91 -7.25 5.81 -5.09
N VAL A 92 -6.71 4.62 -4.78
CA VAL A 92 -6.70 3.45 -5.68
C VAL A 92 -8.09 3.05 -6.17
N PRO A 93 -9.14 2.94 -5.31
CA PRO A 93 -10.48 2.58 -5.77
C PRO A 93 -11.14 3.60 -6.73
N ARG A 94 -10.57 4.80 -6.90
CA ARG A 94 -11.11 5.87 -7.75
C ARG A 94 -10.24 6.16 -8.97
N LEU A 95 -9.25 5.32 -9.22
CA LEU A 95 -8.45 5.39 -10.44
C LEU A 95 -9.32 5.13 -11.67
N THR A 96 -8.99 5.80 -12.77
CA THR A 96 -9.55 5.47 -14.09
C THR A 96 -8.88 4.21 -14.65
N GLU A 97 -9.52 3.56 -15.62
CA GLU A 97 -8.94 2.41 -16.30
C GLU A 97 -7.60 2.76 -16.96
N GLU A 98 -7.51 3.92 -17.59
CA GLU A 98 -6.26 4.42 -18.18
C GLU A 98 -5.14 4.58 -17.12
N GLN A 99 -5.50 5.02 -15.90
CA GLN A 99 -4.52 5.12 -14.81
C GLN A 99 -4.09 3.75 -14.29
N VAL A 100 -5.00 2.79 -14.21
CA VAL A 100 -4.70 1.40 -13.82
C VAL A 100 -3.77 0.76 -14.86
N GLU A 101 -3.98 1.01 -16.14
CA GLU A 101 -3.14 0.46 -17.22
C GLU A 101 -1.69 0.97 -17.21
N LYS A 102 -1.42 2.13 -16.56
CA LYS A 102 -0.05 2.63 -16.40
C LYS A 102 0.80 1.82 -15.44
N PHE A 103 0.20 1.01 -14.57
CA PHE A 103 0.96 0.10 -13.73
C PHE A 103 1.41 -1.12 -14.52
N THR A 104 2.70 -1.45 -14.43
CA THR A 104 3.31 -2.55 -15.20
C THR A 104 3.67 -3.78 -14.35
N SER A 105 3.43 -3.70 -13.02
CA SER A 105 3.68 -4.78 -12.06
C SER A 105 2.37 -5.48 -11.65
N ASP A 106 2.47 -6.50 -10.79
CA ASP A 106 1.32 -7.18 -10.19
C ASP A 106 0.37 -6.21 -9.45
N PHE A 107 0.85 -5.01 -9.10
CA PHE A 107 0.02 -3.95 -8.53
C PHE A 107 -1.12 -3.52 -9.46
N GLN A 108 -0.97 -3.67 -10.78
CA GLN A 108 -2.05 -3.42 -11.73
C GLN A 108 -3.28 -4.28 -11.47
N ILE A 109 -3.07 -5.56 -11.10
CA ILE A 109 -4.16 -6.50 -10.79
C ILE A 109 -4.86 -6.06 -9.49
N ILE A 110 -4.09 -5.63 -8.49
CA ILE A 110 -4.63 -5.11 -7.22
C ILE A 110 -5.44 -3.85 -7.47
N ALA A 111 -4.92 -2.90 -8.24
CA ALA A 111 -5.61 -1.66 -8.54
C ALA A 111 -6.92 -1.91 -9.31
N ASP A 112 -6.89 -2.80 -10.32
CA ASP A 112 -8.08 -3.21 -11.07
C ASP A 112 -9.16 -3.84 -10.16
N TYR A 113 -8.75 -4.71 -9.25
CA TYR A 113 -9.62 -5.32 -8.24
C TYR A 113 -10.37 -4.25 -7.41
N PHE A 114 -9.64 -3.30 -6.82
CA PHE A 114 -10.26 -2.27 -5.98
C PHE A 114 -11.12 -1.29 -6.77
N VAL A 115 -10.73 -0.96 -8.00
CA VAL A 115 -11.52 -0.09 -8.89
C VAL A 115 -12.84 -0.77 -9.26
N GLN A 116 -12.83 -2.05 -9.65
CA GLN A 116 -14.05 -2.77 -10.01
C GLN A 116 -14.97 -2.92 -8.80
N LEU A 117 -14.45 -3.34 -7.63
CA LEU A 117 -15.24 -3.42 -6.41
C LEU A 117 -15.89 -2.09 -6.03
N SER A 118 -15.20 -0.96 -6.22
CA SER A 118 -15.75 0.35 -5.89
C SER A 118 -16.90 0.77 -6.81
N LYS A 119 -16.90 0.31 -8.07
CA LYS A 119 -17.91 0.65 -9.08
C LYS A 119 -19.10 -0.29 -9.06
N ASN A 120 -18.84 -1.60 -9.02
CA ASN A 120 -19.83 -2.62 -9.29
C ASN A 120 -20.13 -3.50 -8.09
N ASN A 121 -19.40 -3.34 -6.99
CA ASN A 121 -19.44 -4.22 -5.81
C ASN A 121 -19.12 -5.70 -6.15
N ASP A 122 -18.50 -5.92 -7.30
CA ASP A 122 -18.10 -7.22 -7.84
C ASP A 122 -16.78 -7.08 -8.61
N TYR A 123 -16.06 -8.20 -8.79
CA TYR A 123 -14.81 -8.24 -9.51
C TYR A 123 -14.78 -9.34 -10.56
N VAL A 124 -14.56 -8.95 -11.80
CA VAL A 124 -14.33 -9.87 -12.92
C VAL A 124 -12.85 -9.83 -13.26
N PRO A 125 -12.09 -10.88 -12.95
CA PRO A 125 -10.64 -10.90 -13.18
C PRO A 125 -10.35 -10.87 -14.69
N LYS A 126 -9.32 -10.09 -15.05
CA LYS A 126 -8.73 -10.14 -16.38
C LYS A 126 -7.71 -11.28 -16.43
N ASP A 127 -7.51 -11.87 -17.62
CA ASP A 127 -6.49 -12.90 -17.82
C ASP A 127 -5.07 -12.30 -17.72
N LYS A 128 -4.58 -12.20 -16.49
CA LYS A 128 -3.24 -11.69 -16.17
C LYS A 128 -2.53 -12.61 -15.20
N THR A 129 -1.28 -12.93 -15.53
CA THR A 129 -0.42 -13.75 -14.69
C THR A 129 0.19 -12.92 -13.57
N ILE A 130 0.08 -13.40 -12.35
CA ILE A 130 0.74 -12.86 -11.17
C ILE A 130 2.18 -13.38 -11.15
N ARG A 131 3.16 -12.48 -11.16
CA ARG A 131 4.59 -12.82 -11.21
C ARG A 131 5.17 -13.14 -9.84
N HIS A 132 4.71 -12.42 -8.81
CA HIS A 132 5.20 -12.52 -7.43
C HIS A 132 4.08 -13.01 -6.50
N THR A 133 3.65 -14.24 -6.71
CA THR A 133 2.44 -14.83 -6.10
C THR A 133 2.42 -14.68 -4.58
N ASP A 134 3.51 -15.00 -3.87
CA ASP A 134 3.57 -14.92 -2.40
C ASP A 134 3.39 -13.47 -1.88
N SER A 135 4.11 -12.53 -2.46
CA SER A 135 4.00 -11.10 -2.10
C SER A 135 2.63 -10.53 -2.45
N PHE A 136 2.05 -10.93 -3.59
CA PHE A 136 0.73 -10.55 -4.04
C PHE A 136 -0.35 -11.01 -3.06
N LEU A 137 -0.35 -12.30 -2.70
CA LEU A 137 -1.34 -12.89 -1.81
C LEU A 137 -1.25 -12.31 -0.38
N LYS A 138 -0.03 -12.06 0.12
CA LYS A 138 0.17 -11.37 1.40
C LYS A 138 -0.42 -9.96 1.37
N LEU A 139 -0.16 -9.20 0.30
CA LEU A 139 -0.70 -7.86 0.15
C LEU A 139 -2.23 -7.88 0.03
N MET A 140 -2.79 -8.77 -0.78
CA MET A 140 -4.25 -8.95 -0.89
C MET A 140 -4.88 -9.27 0.46
N SER A 141 -4.28 -10.16 1.26
CA SER A 141 -4.79 -10.48 2.60
C SER A 141 -4.85 -9.26 3.51
N VAL A 142 -3.81 -8.43 3.50
CA VAL A 142 -3.76 -7.20 4.32
C VAL A 142 -4.79 -6.18 3.84
N LEU A 143 -4.89 -5.95 2.53
CA LEU A 143 -5.76 -4.94 1.95
C LEU A 143 -7.25 -5.32 2.03
N THR A 144 -7.58 -6.60 1.89
CA THR A 144 -8.96 -7.11 1.98
C THR A 144 -9.34 -7.51 3.41
N GLN A 145 -8.37 -7.60 4.32
CA GLN A 145 -8.53 -8.16 5.66
C GLN A 145 -9.05 -9.61 5.65
N ASP A 146 -8.72 -10.37 4.59
CA ASP A 146 -9.13 -11.77 4.42
C ASP A 146 -7.92 -12.70 4.45
N ASN A 147 -7.80 -13.48 5.52
CA ASN A 147 -6.70 -14.42 5.71
C ASN A 147 -6.68 -15.59 4.72
N LYS A 148 -7.77 -15.81 3.96
CA LYS A 148 -7.82 -16.88 2.95
C LYS A 148 -6.72 -16.74 1.90
N TYR A 149 -6.32 -15.51 1.57
CA TYR A 149 -5.21 -15.27 0.63
C TYR A 149 -3.86 -15.77 1.18
N VAL A 150 -3.56 -15.57 2.48
CA VAL A 150 -2.32 -16.08 3.11
C VAL A 150 -2.32 -17.60 3.19
N GLU A 151 -3.44 -18.18 3.57
CA GLU A 151 -3.57 -19.64 3.66
C GLU A 151 -3.37 -20.31 2.31
N MET A 152 -3.91 -19.70 1.23
CA MET A 152 -3.70 -20.17 -0.13
C MET A 152 -2.22 -20.03 -0.55
N GLY A 153 -1.53 -18.96 -0.16
CA GLY A 153 -0.11 -18.78 -0.45
C GLY A 153 0.74 -19.92 0.11
N ARG A 154 0.39 -20.47 1.27
CA ARG A 154 1.07 -21.63 1.85
C ARG A 154 0.89 -22.91 1.04
N GLU A 155 -0.26 -23.09 0.41
CA GLU A 155 -0.56 -24.25 -0.44
C GLU A 155 0.10 -24.14 -1.81
N LEU A 156 0.22 -22.93 -2.35
CA LEU A 156 0.80 -22.66 -3.67
C LEU A 156 2.31 -22.52 -3.68
N SER A 157 2.94 -22.31 -2.53
CA SER A 157 4.40 -22.07 -2.41
C SER A 157 5.27 -23.26 -2.86
N HIS A 158 4.68 -24.38 -3.19
CA HIS A 158 5.40 -25.58 -3.62
C HIS A 158 5.43 -25.84 -5.13
N ASP A 159 4.64 -25.17 -5.97
CA ASP A 159 4.47 -25.72 -7.32
C ASP A 159 4.40 -24.78 -8.53
N LYS A 160 4.32 -23.45 -8.46
CA LYS A 160 4.17 -22.69 -9.74
C LYS A 160 4.71 -21.25 -9.71
N GLU A 161 5.62 -20.98 -10.67
CA GLU A 161 5.82 -19.64 -11.24
C GLU A 161 4.56 -19.26 -12.04
N GLY A 162 3.92 -18.15 -11.64
CA GLY A 162 2.83 -17.53 -12.40
C GLY A 162 1.46 -18.19 -12.23
N ILE A 163 0.67 -17.69 -11.27
CA ILE A 163 -0.74 -18.05 -11.12
C ILE A 163 -1.61 -16.93 -11.71
N ASN A 164 -2.78 -17.31 -12.26
CA ASN A 164 -3.76 -16.37 -12.76
C ASN A 164 -4.73 -15.94 -11.63
N MET A 165 -5.20 -14.69 -11.65
CA MET A 165 -6.14 -14.20 -10.65
C MET A 165 -7.47 -14.96 -10.65
N CYS A 166 -7.92 -15.50 -11.79
CA CYS A 166 -9.09 -16.38 -11.84
C CYS A 166 -8.90 -17.62 -10.97
N GLU A 167 -7.76 -18.32 -11.11
CA GLU A 167 -7.44 -19.49 -10.30
C GLU A 167 -7.36 -19.15 -8.79
N VAL A 168 -6.89 -17.95 -8.47
CA VAL A 168 -6.85 -17.44 -7.09
C VAL A 168 -8.26 -17.35 -6.53
N LEU A 169 -9.16 -16.71 -7.26
CA LEU A 169 -10.56 -16.50 -6.81
C LEU A 169 -11.33 -17.82 -6.75
N ASP A 170 -11.21 -18.69 -7.74
CA ASP A 170 -11.85 -20.01 -7.75
C ASP A 170 -11.48 -20.84 -6.51
N LYS A 171 -10.19 -20.83 -6.15
CA LYS A 171 -9.71 -21.51 -4.95
C LYS A 171 -10.23 -20.87 -3.65
N VAL A 172 -10.27 -19.53 -3.59
CA VAL A 172 -10.83 -18.80 -2.43
C VAL A 172 -12.32 -19.11 -2.27
N GLU A 173 -13.08 -19.15 -3.36
CA GLU A 173 -14.51 -19.46 -3.33
C GLU A 173 -14.79 -20.93 -2.94
N ALA A 174 -14.08 -21.87 -3.56
CA ALA A 174 -14.20 -23.30 -3.25
C ALA A 174 -13.92 -23.57 -1.77
N ARG A 175 -12.90 -22.91 -1.20
CA ARG A 175 -12.56 -23.02 0.21
C ARG A 175 -13.63 -22.39 1.12
N GLY A 176 -14.16 -21.24 0.72
CA GLY A 176 -15.26 -20.60 1.44
C GLY A 176 -16.49 -21.51 1.56
N LYS A 177 -16.85 -22.20 0.46
CA LYS A 177 -17.94 -23.19 0.43
C LYS A 177 -17.65 -24.37 1.36
N ALA A 178 -16.44 -24.95 1.29
CA ALA A 178 -16.05 -26.09 2.13
C ALA A 178 -16.11 -25.77 3.64
N ILE A 179 -15.63 -24.58 4.04
CA ILE A 179 -15.71 -24.13 5.44
C ILE A 179 -17.17 -23.90 5.87
N GLY A 180 -17.97 -23.30 5.01
CA GLY A 180 -19.41 -23.08 5.26
C GLY A 180 -20.18 -24.38 5.46
N GLU A 181 -19.93 -25.38 4.62
CA GLU A 181 -20.54 -26.72 4.73
C GLU A 181 -20.09 -27.46 5.99
N ALA A 182 -18.80 -27.40 6.33
CA ALA A 182 -18.28 -28.01 7.55
C ALA A 182 -18.92 -27.40 8.82
N ARG A 183 -19.04 -26.06 8.86
CA ARG A 183 -19.72 -25.38 9.97
C ARG A 183 -21.19 -25.69 10.02
N GLY A 184 -21.89 -25.75 8.88
CA GLY A 184 -23.29 -26.13 8.82
C GLY A 184 -23.56 -27.56 9.34
N LYS A 185 -22.69 -28.51 8.98
CA LYS A 185 -22.75 -29.90 9.48
C LYS A 185 -22.52 -29.98 11.00
N ALA A 186 -21.55 -29.22 11.51
CA ALA A 186 -21.24 -29.18 12.94
C ALA A 186 -22.41 -28.62 13.77
N ILE A 187 -23.04 -27.53 13.30
CA ILE A 187 -24.21 -26.91 13.94
C ILE A 187 -25.44 -27.88 13.87
N GLY A 188 -25.65 -28.53 12.73
CA GLY A 188 -26.75 -29.52 12.58
C GLY A 188 -26.58 -30.74 13.48
N ALA A 189 -25.35 -31.19 13.73
CA ALA A 189 -25.08 -32.28 14.67
C ALA A 189 -25.33 -31.89 16.14
N PHE A 190 -25.10 -30.62 16.50
CA PHE A 190 -25.34 -30.08 17.86
C PHE A 190 -26.83 -29.92 18.19
N ASN A 191 -27.67 -29.69 17.19
CA ASN A 191 -29.12 -29.49 17.37
C ASN A 191 -29.92 -30.80 17.37
N ASN A 192 -29.32 -31.97 17.10
CA ASN A 192 -29.92 -33.28 17.08
C ASN A 192 -29.54 -34.16 18.29
N THR A 193 -28.88 -33.59 19.29
CA THR A 193 -28.59 -34.18 20.62
C THR A 193 -29.36 -33.45 21.70
#